data_acfcfce27323aa5b8e87a49c81023048
#
_entry.id   acfcfce27323aa5b8e87a49c81023048
#
_cell.length_a   1.000
_cell.length_b   1.000
_cell.length_c   1.000
_cell.angle_alpha   90.00
_cell.angle_beta   90.00
_cell.angle_gamma   90.00
#
_symmetry.space_group_name_H-M   'P 1'
#
loop_
_entity.id
_entity.type
_entity.pdbx_description
1 polymer ?
#
loop_
_entity_poly.entity_id
_entity_poly.type
_entity_poly.pdbx_seq_one_letter_code
_entity_poly.pdbx_strand_id
1 'polypeptide(L)'
;KDGTLFKVLIELQKSKQVFDVMRFRRYLGDNYRKEDQSVENDGTTVFRPLPIITIYFLGFLLNNVPSGVIKVKREYVDAVTEEILGVKEDFVELLSHDSYMIQVGRLPKESRGKLDRVMQIFSPMYQNKANKHQVDFQGDIHDPLVLKMVERLSRAIASDEYRDKMDVEDEIDRIFERELGKKDIVIAQKDKLLDESVKRYEKSK
;
A
#
# COMPACT_ATOMS: atom_id res chain seq x y z
N LYS A 1 17.35 1.46 16.30
CA LYS A 1 18.52 2.05 16.95
C LYS A 1 18.77 1.45 18.33
N ASP A 2 17.76 0.83 18.89
CA ASP A 2 17.73 0.18 20.21
C ASP A 2 17.73 -1.36 20.13
N GLY A 3 17.89 -1.93 18.93
CA GLY A 3 17.88 -3.38 18.72
C GLY A 3 16.49 -4.03 18.66
N THR A 4 15.41 -3.25 18.79
CA THR A 4 14.05 -3.80 18.71
C THR A 4 13.77 -4.34 17.30
N LEU A 5 13.36 -5.59 17.22
CA LEU A 5 12.95 -6.25 15.98
C LEU A 5 11.47 -5.98 15.71
N PHE A 6 11.15 -5.78 14.43
CA PHE A 6 9.77 -5.60 13.96
C PHE A 6 9.52 -6.49 12.75
N LYS A 7 8.30 -6.98 12.64
CA LYS A 7 7.78 -7.60 11.43
C LYS A 7 7.19 -6.51 10.53
N VAL A 8 7.76 -6.33 9.36
CA VAL A 8 7.28 -5.33 8.39
C VAL A 8 6.48 -6.03 7.31
N LEU A 9 5.21 -5.65 7.17
CA LEU A 9 4.31 -6.12 6.11
C LEU A 9 4.13 -5.02 5.08
N ILE A 10 4.39 -5.34 3.82
CA ILE A 10 4.26 -4.40 2.70
C ILE A 10 3.14 -4.87 1.80
N GLU A 11 2.21 -3.98 1.47
CA GLU A 11 1.09 -4.24 0.57
C GLU A 11 1.04 -3.19 -0.55
N LEU A 12 0.87 -3.68 -1.77
CA LEU A 12 0.62 -2.86 -2.96
C LEU A 12 -0.88 -2.90 -3.25
N GLN A 13 -1.56 -1.78 -3.07
CA GLN A 13 -3.01 -1.67 -3.21
C GLN A 13 -3.35 -0.87 -4.47
N LYS A 14 -3.76 -1.55 -5.54
CA LYS A 14 -4.06 -0.91 -6.82
C LYS A 14 -5.42 -0.18 -6.81
N SER A 15 -6.41 -0.68 -6.07
CA SER A 15 -7.77 -0.14 -6.05
C SER A 15 -8.35 -0.02 -4.64
N LYS A 16 -9.48 0.72 -4.52
CA LYS A 16 -10.27 0.85 -3.28
C LYS A 16 -11.32 -0.26 -3.11
N GLN A 17 -11.28 -1.30 -3.92
CA GLN A 17 -12.32 -2.32 -3.89
C GLN A 17 -12.28 -3.11 -2.57
N VAL A 18 -13.47 -3.48 -2.09
CA VAL A 18 -13.63 -4.23 -0.83
C VAL A 18 -12.88 -5.55 -0.86
N PHE A 19 -12.80 -6.20 -2.01
CA PHE A 19 -12.08 -7.44 -2.21
C PHE A 19 -10.58 -7.31 -1.85
N ASP A 20 -9.91 -6.26 -2.31
CA ASP A 20 -8.50 -6.01 -2.04
C ASP A 20 -8.25 -5.77 -0.54
N VAL A 21 -9.12 -4.98 0.09
CA VAL A 21 -9.06 -4.74 1.54
C VAL A 21 -9.21 -6.05 2.32
N MET A 22 -10.15 -6.93 1.91
CA MET A 22 -10.37 -8.22 2.58
C MET A 22 -9.21 -9.19 2.38
N ARG A 23 -8.56 -9.17 1.21
CA ARG A 23 -7.35 -9.95 0.97
C ARG A 23 -6.25 -9.56 1.95
N PHE A 24 -5.98 -8.27 2.10
CA PHE A 24 -4.96 -7.79 3.01
C PHE A 24 -5.31 -8.07 4.48
N ARG A 25 -6.58 -7.90 4.87
CA ARG A 25 -7.02 -8.24 6.24
C ARG A 25 -6.78 -9.71 6.59
N ARG A 26 -7.00 -10.63 5.66
CA ARG A 26 -6.64 -12.05 5.85
C ARG A 26 -5.14 -12.23 6.03
N TYR A 27 -4.35 -11.63 5.14
CA TYR A 27 -2.90 -11.68 5.22
C TYR A 27 -2.37 -11.14 6.55
N LEU A 28 -2.89 -10.02 7.00
CA LEU A 28 -2.56 -9.42 8.29
C LEU A 28 -2.94 -10.36 9.45
N GLY A 29 -4.16 -10.92 9.43
CA GLY A 29 -4.62 -11.87 10.43
C GLY A 29 -3.74 -13.13 10.49
N ASP A 30 -3.33 -13.66 9.35
CA ASP A 30 -2.42 -14.80 9.28
C ASP A 30 -1.05 -14.48 9.87
N ASN A 31 -0.57 -13.25 9.71
CA ASN A 31 0.70 -12.82 10.29
C ASN A 31 0.60 -12.59 11.81
N TYR A 32 -0.54 -12.16 12.32
CA TYR A 32 -0.77 -12.07 13.76
C TYR A 32 -0.80 -13.44 14.46
N ARG A 33 -1.20 -14.50 13.75
CA ARG A 33 -1.26 -15.88 14.30
C ARG A 33 0.10 -16.58 14.32
N LYS A 34 1.07 -16.11 13.57
CA LYS A 34 2.35 -16.80 13.39
C LYS A 34 3.37 -16.27 14.37
N GLU A 35 4.09 -17.19 14.98
CA GLU A 35 5.33 -16.88 15.67
C GLU A 35 6.41 -16.50 14.66
N ASP A 36 7.28 -15.59 15.06
CA ASP A 36 8.40 -15.13 14.26
C ASP A 36 9.69 -15.71 14.82
N GLN A 37 10.56 -16.15 13.92
CA GLN A 37 11.89 -16.61 14.28
C GLN A 37 12.81 -15.40 14.42
N SER A 38 13.46 -15.29 15.58
CA SER A 38 14.53 -14.32 15.82
C SER A 38 15.77 -15.02 16.37
N VAL A 39 16.93 -14.41 16.15
CA VAL A 39 18.21 -14.91 16.66
C VAL A 39 18.68 -13.90 17.71
N GLU A 40 18.87 -14.36 18.92
CA GLU A 40 19.40 -13.59 20.04
C GLU A 40 20.93 -13.35 19.86
N ASN A 41 21.48 -12.43 20.66
CA ASN A 41 22.89 -12.08 20.56
C ASN A 41 23.88 -13.24 20.85
N ASP A 42 23.43 -14.26 21.56
CA ASP A 42 24.18 -15.48 21.85
C ASP A 42 24.06 -16.56 20.77
N GLY A 43 23.34 -16.27 19.67
CA GLY A 43 23.08 -17.21 18.58
C GLY A 43 21.88 -18.15 18.80
N THR A 44 21.19 -18.03 19.94
CA THR A 44 19.99 -18.84 20.23
C THR A 44 18.84 -18.42 19.33
N THR A 45 18.17 -19.39 18.72
CA THR A 45 16.95 -19.15 17.93
C THR A 45 15.74 -19.18 18.86
N VAL A 46 14.99 -18.09 18.85
CA VAL A 46 13.78 -17.91 19.65
C VAL A 46 12.58 -17.69 18.74
N PHE A 47 11.46 -18.33 19.07
CA PHE A 47 10.17 -18.15 18.39
C PHE A 47 9.27 -17.32 19.29
N ARG A 48 8.92 -16.13 18.83
CA ARG A 48 8.03 -15.21 19.55
C ARG A 48 7.32 -14.27 18.57
N PRO A 49 6.14 -13.73 18.93
CA PRO A 49 5.52 -12.70 18.12
C PRO A 49 6.40 -11.44 18.11
N LEU A 50 6.53 -10.81 16.94
CA LEU A 50 7.17 -9.52 16.79
C LEU A 50 6.12 -8.43 16.58
N PRO A 51 6.33 -7.20 17.09
CA PRO A 51 5.48 -6.08 16.78
C PRO A 51 5.39 -5.85 15.26
N ILE A 52 4.18 -5.63 14.75
CA ILE A 52 3.94 -5.46 13.32
C ILE A 52 3.96 -3.99 12.94
N ILE A 53 4.55 -3.68 11.79
CA ILE A 53 4.43 -2.41 11.09
C ILE A 53 3.93 -2.71 9.69
N THR A 54 2.89 -1.99 9.23
CA THR A 54 2.38 -2.14 7.88
C THR A 54 2.75 -0.95 7.02
N ILE A 55 3.09 -1.21 5.75
CA ILE A 55 3.39 -0.19 4.75
C ILE A 55 2.50 -0.46 3.54
N TYR A 56 1.62 0.48 3.23
CA TYR A 56 0.71 0.42 2.09
C TYR A 56 1.18 1.36 0.99
N PHE A 57 1.45 0.84 -0.19
CA PHE A 57 1.61 1.62 -1.39
C PHE A 57 0.27 1.68 -2.11
N LEU A 58 -0.32 2.87 -2.23
CA LEU A 58 -1.63 3.09 -2.80
C LEU A 58 -1.49 3.62 -4.23
N GLY A 59 -1.98 2.86 -5.20
CA GLY A 59 -2.11 3.26 -6.60
C GLY A 59 -3.28 4.24 -6.85
N PHE A 60 -4.02 4.61 -5.79
CA PHE A 60 -5.13 5.55 -5.82
C PHE A 60 -4.97 6.64 -4.76
N LEU A 61 -5.78 7.68 -4.87
CA LEU A 61 -5.77 8.80 -3.93
C LEU A 61 -6.85 8.66 -2.86
N LEU A 62 -6.50 9.02 -1.63
CA LEU A 62 -7.45 9.20 -0.53
C LEU A 62 -8.07 10.60 -0.64
N ASN A 63 -9.40 10.69 -0.69
CA ASN A 63 -10.11 11.93 -1.03
C ASN A 63 -9.82 13.08 -0.07
N ASN A 64 -9.74 12.78 1.24
CA ASN A 64 -9.63 13.80 2.28
C ASN A 64 -8.22 13.93 2.88
N VAL A 65 -7.21 13.27 2.29
CA VAL A 65 -5.85 13.26 2.80
C VAL A 65 -4.88 13.77 1.73
N PRO A 66 -4.43 15.02 1.81
CA PRO A 66 -3.60 15.63 0.77
C PRO A 66 -2.12 15.20 0.81
N SER A 67 -1.66 14.56 1.89
CA SER A 67 -0.26 14.16 2.06
C SER A 67 0.09 12.91 1.24
N GLY A 68 1.26 12.91 0.58
CA GLY A 68 1.76 11.75 -0.16
C GLY A 68 2.20 10.59 0.74
N VAL A 69 2.72 10.89 1.94
CA VAL A 69 3.15 9.89 2.92
C VAL A 69 2.47 10.19 4.26
N ILE A 70 1.76 9.21 4.78
CA ILE A 70 0.96 9.31 6.00
C ILE A 70 1.44 8.26 6.97
N LYS A 71 1.68 8.65 8.21
CA LYS A 71 1.86 7.73 9.34
C LYS A 71 0.61 7.71 10.19
N VAL A 72 0.01 6.54 10.35
CA VAL A 72 -1.05 6.29 11.33
C VAL A 72 -0.38 5.75 12.59
N LYS A 73 -0.46 6.51 13.66
CA LYS A 73 0.12 6.18 14.97
C LYS A 73 -0.95 5.69 15.93
N ARG A 74 -0.55 4.82 16.85
CA ARG A 74 -1.32 4.49 18.03
C ARG A 74 -0.85 5.35 19.20
N GLU A 75 -1.80 5.83 19.97
CA GLU A 75 -1.54 6.49 21.25
C GLU A 75 -2.39 5.80 22.33
N TYR A 76 -1.84 5.64 23.51
CA TYR A 76 -2.61 5.16 24.65
C TYR A 76 -3.25 6.36 25.32
N VAL A 77 -4.53 6.26 25.51
CA VAL A 77 -5.34 7.30 26.13
C VAL A 77 -6.06 6.66 27.33
N ASP A 78 -5.99 7.28 28.46
CA ASP A 78 -6.82 6.88 29.60
C ASP A 78 -8.29 7.12 29.22
N ALA A 79 -9.09 6.06 29.22
CA ALA A 79 -10.45 6.13 28.75
C ALA A 79 -11.41 6.90 29.70
N VAL A 80 -10.95 7.23 30.91
CA VAL A 80 -11.72 7.96 31.93
C VAL A 80 -11.39 9.44 31.93
N THR A 81 -10.08 9.75 31.86
CA THR A 81 -9.57 11.14 31.93
C THR A 81 -9.33 11.77 30.56
N GLU A 82 -9.31 10.95 29.48
CA GLU A 82 -8.94 11.33 28.11
C GLU A 82 -7.49 11.85 27.97
N GLU A 83 -6.65 11.59 28.97
CA GLU A 83 -5.24 11.99 28.94
C GLU A 83 -4.38 11.01 28.14
N ILE A 84 -3.45 11.54 27.33
CA ILE A 84 -2.46 10.74 26.60
C ILE A 84 -1.44 10.18 27.58
N LEU A 85 -1.36 8.86 27.64
CA LEU A 85 -0.37 8.14 28.45
C LEU A 85 0.94 8.06 27.69
N GLY A 86 1.94 8.82 27.94
CA GLY A 86 3.21 8.85 27.20
C GLY A 86 4.08 7.56 27.30
N VAL A 87 3.46 6.40 27.50
CA VAL A 87 4.10 5.08 27.70
C VAL A 87 3.74 4.12 26.57
N LYS A 88 4.56 3.08 26.43
CA LYS A 88 4.31 1.93 25.55
C LYS A 88 4.45 0.65 26.37
N GLU A 89 3.60 -0.32 26.08
CA GLU A 89 3.56 -1.61 26.77
C GLU A 89 3.63 -2.74 25.74
N ASP A 90 4.57 -3.66 25.92
CA ASP A 90 4.88 -4.71 24.94
C ASP A 90 3.65 -5.54 24.56
N PHE A 91 2.83 -5.89 25.54
CA PHE A 91 1.60 -6.66 25.29
C PHE A 91 0.67 -5.91 24.31
N VAL A 92 0.47 -4.61 24.49
CA VAL A 92 -0.39 -3.80 23.62
C VAL A 92 0.26 -3.59 22.25
N GLU A 93 1.59 -3.44 22.20
CA GLU A 93 2.34 -3.30 20.94
C GLU A 93 2.24 -4.58 20.08
N LEU A 94 2.09 -5.76 20.68
CA LEU A 94 1.90 -7.03 19.99
C LEU A 94 0.47 -7.22 19.46
N LEU A 95 -0.54 -6.59 20.09
CA LEU A 95 -1.95 -6.72 19.69
C LEU A 95 -2.42 -5.77 18.61
N SER A 96 -1.63 -4.75 18.32
CA SER A 96 -1.98 -3.73 17.33
C SER A 96 -0.73 -3.24 16.60
N HIS A 97 -0.88 -2.39 15.58
CA HIS A 97 0.26 -1.96 14.78
C HIS A 97 0.14 -0.51 14.30
N ASP A 98 1.28 0.11 14.05
CA ASP A 98 1.39 1.37 13.32
C ASP A 98 1.37 1.10 11.81
N SER A 99 0.86 2.04 11.04
CA SER A 99 0.76 1.93 9.59
C SER A 99 1.39 3.12 8.89
N TYR A 100 2.01 2.86 7.74
CA TYR A 100 2.41 3.89 6.78
C TYR A 100 1.59 3.72 5.51
N MET A 101 1.05 4.82 4.99
CA MET A 101 0.32 4.84 3.73
C MET A 101 1.02 5.80 2.77
N ILE A 102 1.39 5.29 1.61
CA ILE A 102 2.13 6.01 0.58
C ILE A 102 1.21 6.16 -0.62
N GLN A 103 0.67 7.35 -0.84
CA GLN A 103 -0.12 7.69 -2.02
C GLN A 103 0.83 7.99 -3.17
N VAL A 104 1.11 7.00 -4.01
CA VAL A 104 2.11 7.10 -5.09
C VAL A 104 1.86 8.31 -5.99
N GLY A 105 0.60 8.57 -6.34
CA GLY A 105 0.20 9.71 -7.17
C GLY A 105 0.35 11.09 -6.49
N ARG A 106 0.64 11.16 -5.18
CA ARG A 106 0.88 12.40 -4.43
C ARG A 106 2.33 12.59 -4.00
N LEU A 107 3.22 11.71 -4.40
CA LEU A 107 4.64 11.87 -4.09
C LEU A 107 5.17 13.17 -4.73
N PRO A 108 5.87 14.03 -3.96
CA PRO A 108 6.29 15.34 -4.42
C PRO A 108 7.36 15.22 -5.52
N LYS A 109 7.36 16.18 -6.43
CA LYS A 109 8.41 16.31 -7.46
C LYS A 109 9.75 16.69 -6.82
N GLU A 110 9.71 17.55 -5.81
CA GLU A 110 10.89 18.01 -5.08
C GLU A 110 10.93 17.39 -3.69
N SER A 111 12.11 16.98 -3.28
CA SER A 111 12.33 16.36 -1.97
C SER A 111 12.33 17.40 -0.86
N ARG A 112 11.47 17.22 0.13
CA ARG A 112 11.43 18.04 1.36
C ARG A 112 12.21 17.41 2.51
N GLY A 113 12.71 16.18 2.32
CA GLY A 113 13.45 15.47 3.34
C GLY A 113 13.93 14.09 2.88
N LYS A 114 14.63 13.38 3.77
CA LYS A 114 15.22 12.07 3.44
C LYS A 114 14.19 11.04 3.00
N LEU A 115 13.02 10.98 3.64
CA LEU A 115 11.96 10.04 3.29
C LEU A 115 11.38 10.35 1.90
N ASP A 116 11.12 11.61 1.59
CA ASP A 116 10.64 12.04 0.27
C ASP A 116 11.63 11.63 -0.82
N ARG A 117 12.94 11.80 -0.62
CA ARG A 117 13.98 11.39 -1.58
C ARG A 117 13.90 9.90 -1.90
N VAL A 118 13.80 9.08 -0.87
CA VAL A 118 13.69 7.63 -1.03
C VAL A 118 12.38 7.24 -1.74
N MET A 119 11.27 7.89 -1.38
CA MET A 119 9.96 7.60 -1.94
C MET A 119 9.78 8.10 -3.37
N GLN A 120 10.51 9.14 -3.80
CA GLN A 120 10.44 9.68 -5.15
C GLN A 120 10.66 8.62 -6.25
N ILE A 121 11.44 7.57 -5.97
CA ILE A 121 11.68 6.49 -6.95
C ILE A 121 10.38 5.81 -7.40
N PHE A 122 9.33 5.86 -6.57
CA PHE A 122 8.01 5.31 -6.88
C PHE A 122 7.07 6.34 -7.52
N SER A 123 7.53 7.58 -7.73
CA SER A 123 6.70 8.62 -8.31
C SER A 123 6.36 8.32 -9.77
N PRO A 124 5.08 8.44 -10.18
CA PRO A 124 4.66 8.25 -11.57
C PRO A 124 5.37 9.16 -12.57
N MET A 125 5.98 10.25 -12.09
CA MET A 125 6.73 11.17 -12.96
C MET A 125 7.97 10.53 -13.62
N TYR A 126 8.51 9.50 -13.01
CA TYR A 126 9.66 8.73 -13.52
C TYR A 126 9.24 7.46 -14.27
N GLN A 127 7.95 7.19 -14.39
CA GLN A 127 7.46 6.07 -15.17
C GLN A 127 7.77 6.24 -16.64
N ASN A 128 8.40 5.25 -17.25
CA ASN A 128 8.67 5.27 -18.68
C ASN A 128 7.36 5.19 -19.48
N LYS A 129 7.18 6.10 -20.46
CA LYS A 129 5.94 6.17 -21.24
C LYS A 129 5.77 5.00 -22.21
N ALA A 130 6.88 4.43 -22.67
CA ALA A 130 6.87 3.30 -23.61
C ALA A 130 6.73 1.95 -22.88
N ASN A 131 7.24 1.85 -21.65
CA ASN A 131 7.15 0.64 -20.85
C ASN A 131 6.79 0.99 -19.41
N LYS A 132 5.55 0.71 -19.02
CA LYS A 132 5.01 1.04 -17.68
C LYS A 132 5.73 0.36 -16.53
N HIS A 133 6.47 -0.72 -16.79
CA HIS A 133 7.26 -1.46 -15.79
C HIS A 133 8.66 -0.89 -15.60
N GLN A 134 9.03 0.12 -16.38
CA GLN A 134 10.33 0.78 -16.28
C GLN A 134 10.20 2.15 -15.64
N VAL A 135 11.22 2.51 -14.87
CA VAL A 135 11.35 3.79 -14.20
C VAL A 135 12.62 4.47 -14.69
N ASP A 136 12.45 5.65 -15.31
CA ASP A 136 13.55 6.51 -15.75
C ASP A 136 13.88 7.50 -14.62
N PHE A 137 14.47 7.00 -13.55
CA PHE A 137 14.74 7.78 -12.35
C PHE A 137 15.90 8.77 -12.60
N GLN A 138 15.61 10.06 -12.46
CA GLN A 138 16.56 11.16 -12.62
C GLN A 138 16.79 11.93 -11.29
N GLY A 139 16.43 11.32 -10.17
CA GLY A 139 16.63 11.92 -8.87
C GLY A 139 18.06 11.78 -8.35
N ASP A 140 18.28 12.24 -7.12
CA ASP A 140 19.59 12.19 -6.47
C ASP A 140 20.01 10.76 -6.10
N ILE A 141 20.92 10.19 -6.91
CA ILE A 141 21.49 8.86 -6.69
C ILE A 141 22.71 8.88 -5.74
N HIS A 142 23.13 10.04 -5.24
CA HIS A 142 24.22 10.13 -4.26
C HIS A 142 23.79 9.72 -2.85
N ASP A 143 22.48 9.73 -2.56
CA ASP A 143 21.97 9.14 -1.33
C ASP A 143 22.13 7.61 -1.36
N PRO A 144 22.89 6.99 -0.42
CA PRO A 144 23.16 5.55 -0.44
C PRO A 144 21.91 4.66 -0.39
N LEU A 145 20.81 5.15 0.22
CA LEU A 145 19.54 4.40 0.26
C LEU A 145 18.85 4.43 -1.10
N VAL A 146 18.83 5.60 -1.74
CA VAL A 146 18.28 5.74 -3.10
C VAL A 146 19.05 4.87 -4.08
N LEU A 147 20.39 4.95 -4.06
CA LEU A 147 21.24 4.12 -4.92
C LEU A 147 20.93 2.62 -4.71
N LYS A 148 20.88 2.16 -3.47
CA LYS A 148 20.59 0.76 -3.15
C LYS A 148 19.21 0.32 -3.64
N MET A 149 18.21 1.22 -3.62
CA MET A 149 16.88 0.93 -4.16
C MET A 149 16.89 0.84 -5.69
N VAL A 150 17.53 1.80 -6.35
CA VAL A 150 17.71 1.78 -7.82
C VAL A 150 18.39 0.50 -8.27
N GLU A 151 19.48 0.10 -7.62
CA GLU A 151 20.20 -1.14 -7.93
C GLU A 151 19.30 -2.39 -7.75
N ARG A 152 18.46 -2.43 -6.71
CA ARG A 152 17.55 -3.55 -6.48
C ARG A 152 16.46 -3.62 -7.53
N LEU A 153 15.86 -2.48 -7.87
CA LEU A 153 14.85 -2.39 -8.93
C LEU A 153 15.45 -2.78 -10.29
N SER A 154 16.65 -2.30 -10.61
CA SER A 154 17.33 -2.66 -11.86
C SER A 154 17.62 -4.17 -11.95
N ARG A 155 18.01 -4.81 -10.85
CA ARG A 155 18.21 -6.26 -10.80
C ARG A 155 16.89 -7.02 -10.95
N ALA A 156 15.80 -6.53 -10.36
CA ALA A 156 14.49 -7.15 -10.52
C ALA A 156 14.02 -7.10 -11.98
N ILE A 157 14.14 -5.96 -12.65
CA ILE A 157 13.80 -5.81 -14.08
C ILE A 157 14.66 -6.70 -14.99
N ALA A 158 15.91 -6.94 -14.62
CA ALA A 158 16.82 -7.81 -15.37
C ALA A 158 16.52 -9.31 -15.20
N SER A 159 15.70 -9.70 -14.24
CA SER A 159 15.32 -11.10 -13.98
C SER A 159 14.13 -11.52 -14.85
N ASP A 160 14.29 -12.60 -15.61
CA ASP A 160 13.23 -13.18 -16.43
C ASP A 160 12.01 -13.58 -15.57
N GLU A 161 12.25 -14.16 -14.38
CA GLU A 161 11.20 -14.56 -13.45
C GLU A 161 10.28 -13.40 -13.04
N TYR A 162 10.84 -12.21 -12.81
CA TYR A 162 10.03 -11.03 -12.46
C TYR A 162 9.33 -10.46 -13.68
N ARG A 163 9.93 -10.51 -14.86
CA ARG A 163 9.28 -10.09 -16.11
C ARG A 163 8.08 -10.96 -16.44
N ASP A 164 8.22 -12.26 -16.36
CA ASP A 164 7.11 -13.20 -16.58
C ASP A 164 5.94 -12.96 -15.60
N LYS A 165 6.26 -12.67 -14.33
CA LYS A 165 5.23 -12.31 -13.33
C LYS A 165 4.53 -10.99 -13.66
N MET A 166 5.25 -9.99 -14.15
CA MET A 166 4.66 -8.72 -14.58
C MET A 166 3.74 -8.90 -15.79
N ASP A 167 4.13 -9.71 -16.75
CA ASP A 167 3.32 -10.00 -17.94
C ASP A 167 2.01 -10.72 -17.58
N VAL A 168 2.07 -11.65 -16.63
CA VAL A 168 0.87 -12.33 -16.10
C VAL A 168 -0.03 -11.34 -15.36
N GLU A 169 0.52 -10.44 -14.52
CA GLU A 169 -0.27 -9.41 -13.86
C GLU A 169 -0.94 -8.47 -14.85
N ASP A 170 -0.24 -8.05 -15.90
CA ASP A 170 -0.80 -7.19 -16.94
C ASP A 170 -1.96 -7.86 -17.68
N GLU A 171 -1.84 -9.14 -17.97
CA GLU A 171 -2.93 -9.89 -18.61
C GLU A 171 -4.15 -10.01 -17.68
N ILE A 172 -3.93 -10.28 -16.40
CA ILE A 172 -5.00 -10.28 -15.40
C ILE A 172 -5.67 -8.91 -15.30
N ASP A 173 -4.90 -7.83 -15.23
CA ASP A 173 -5.43 -6.47 -15.17
C ASP A 173 -6.26 -6.13 -16.43
N ARG A 174 -5.80 -6.51 -17.64
CA ARG A 174 -6.57 -6.33 -18.89
C ARG A 174 -7.89 -7.11 -18.89
N ILE A 175 -7.88 -8.33 -18.37
CA ILE A 175 -9.10 -9.13 -18.24
C ILE A 175 -10.07 -8.44 -17.28
N PHE A 176 -9.59 -7.98 -16.14
CA PHE A 176 -10.38 -7.27 -15.14
C PHE A 176 -10.99 -5.97 -15.68
N GLU A 177 -10.19 -5.14 -16.34
CA GLU A 177 -10.66 -3.88 -16.94
C GLU A 177 -11.74 -4.14 -17.99
N ARG A 178 -11.56 -5.17 -18.81
CA ARG A 178 -12.54 -5.58 -19.81
C ARG A 178 -13.87 -6.03 -19.19
N GLU A 179 -13.80 -6.81 -18.11
CA GLU A 179 -15.02 -7.28 -17.41
C GLU A 179 -15.72 -6.16 -16.64
N LEU A 180 -14.97 -5.25 -16.04
CA LEU A 180 -15.51 -4.04 -15.42
C LEU A 180 -16.21 -3.16 -16.47
N GLY A 181 -15.57 -2.90 -17.60
CA GLY A 181 -16.17 -2.13 -18.69
C GLY A 181 -17.48 -2.73 -19.20
N LYS A 182 -17.59 -4.05 -19.29
CA LYS A 182 -18.88 -4.71 -19.63
C LYS A 182 -19.96 -4.44 -18.58
N LYS A 183 -19.61 -4.50 -17.29
CA LYS A 183 -20.55 -4.22 -16.20
C LYS A 183 -21.00 -2.77 -16.20
N ASP A 184 -20.11 -1.83 -16.45
CA ASP A 184 -20.42 -0.40 -16.52
C ASP A 184 -21.41 -0.10 -17.66
N ILE A 185 -21.24 -0.75 -18.81
CA ILE A 185 -22.20 -0.65 -19.93
C ILE A 185 -23.59 -1.16 -19.51
N VAL A 186 -23.65 -2.30 -18.81
CA VAL A 186 -24.92 -2.88 -18.34
C VAL A 186 -25.58 -1.97 -17.30
N ILE A 187 -24.80 -1.38 -16.39
CA ILE A 187 -25.29 -0.43 -15.38
C ILE A 187 -25.87 0.80 -16.09
N ALA A 188 -25.13 1.42 -17.00
CA ALA A 188 -25.60 2.58 -17.74
C ALA A 188 -26.90 2.30 -18.55
N GLN A 189 -27.04 1.10 -19.12
CA GLN A 189 -28.28 0.69 -19.79
C GLN A 189 -29.46 0.56 -18.80
N LYS A 190 -29.22 -0.03 -17.63
CA LYS A 190 -30.26 -0.15 -16.58
C LYS A 190 -30.68 1.20 -16.02
N ASP A 191 -29.75 2.10 -15.79
CA ASP A 191 -30.01 3.45 -15.31
C ASP A 191 -30.88 4.21 -16.32
N LYS A 192 -30.57 4.11 -17.62
CA LYS A 192 -31.40 4.71 -18.69
C LYS A 192 -32.81 4.15 -18.71
N LEU A 193 -32.99 2.83 -18.58
CA LEU A 193 -34.30 2.20 -18.54
C LEU A 193 -35.09 2.62 -17.29
N LEU A 194 -34.40 2.77 -16.16
CA LEU A 194 -35.01 3.25 -14.92
C LEU A 194 -35.52 4.70 -15.08
N ASP A 195 -34.70 5.58 -15.63
CA ASP A 195 -35.07 6.98 -15.90
C ASP A 195 -36.29 7.08 -16.85
N GLU A 196 -36.29 6.25 -17.89
CA GLU A 196 -37.43 6.19 -18.83
C GLU A 196 -38.71 5.70 -18.14
N SER A 197 -38.60 4.72 -17.24
CA SER A 197 -39.74 4.19 -16.49
C SER A 197 -40.32 5.23 -15.52
N VAL A 198 -39.46 5.96 -14.81
CA VAL A 198 -39.82 7.05 -13.90
C VAL A 198 -40.57 8.15 -14.68
N LYS A 199 -40.04 8.60 -15.81
CA LYS A 199 -40.68 9.61 -16.67
C LYS A 199 -42.05 9.18 -17.22
N ARG A 200 -42.24 7.88 -17.51
CA ARG A 200 -43.56 7.32 -17.93
C ARG A 200 -44.54 7.36 -16.77
N TYR A 201 -44.10 6.96 -15.58
CA TYR A 201 -44.94 6.97 -14.38
C TYR A 201 -45.40 8.40 -14.01
N GLU A 202 -44.52 9.38 -14.09
CA GLU A 202 -44.86 10.81 -13.82
C GLU A 202 -45.87 11.39 -14.83
N LYS A 203 -45.80 10.93 -16.10
CA LYS A 203 -46.78 11.36 -17.14
C LYS A 203 -48.12 10.70 -17.04
N SER A 204 -48.26 9.64 -16.24
CA SER A 204 -49.53 8.88 -16.08
C SER A 204 -50.35 9.32 -14.87
N LYS A 205 -49.80 10.26 -14.08
CA LYS A 205 -50.51 10.97 -13.00
C LYS A 205 -51.07 12.30 -13.46
#